data_bebab5b2f3c1a707244c162136d5afc2
#
_entry.id   bebab5b2f3c1a707244c162136d5afc2
#
_cell.length_a   1.000
_cell.length_b   1.000
_cell.length_c   1.000
_cell.angle_alpha   90.00
_cell.angle_beta   90.00
_cell.angle_gamma   90.00
#
_symmetry.space_group_name_H-M   'P 1'
#
loop_
_entity.id
_entity.type
_entity.pdbx_description
1 polymer ?
#
loop_
_entity_poly.entity_id
_entity_poly.type
_entity_poly.pdbx_seq_one_letter_code
_entity_poly.pdbx_strand_id
1 'polypeptide(L)'
;MDFFGVLTMLGGLALFLYGMETMGKGLEKLSGGRLERILEKLTSNPIKAVLLGAGVTAIIQSSSATTVMVVGFVNSGIMKLTQAVGIIMGANIGTTVTSWLLSLTGIESGNFFVQLLKPTSFSPVLALIGVCFIMFSKKEKKKDAGTIMIGFAILMTGMETMSGAVKPLANVPEFTGILTMFSNPVLGMIAGAVLTAIIQSSSASVGILQALCATGAVNFSTALPIIMGQNIGTCVTAMLSGIGASKNAKRAALVHLYFNIIGTVIFMIVFYTINAVVHFSFLGTAASAMGIAVIHSSFNIAATIMLLPFGSGLVKLACLTIPEEKKKAPAQNQEKDAFRLLDQRFLDTPAFAVEQCRQTTIQMAKLARECFFTAVDLLHGYDDEKAARVETLENLVDRYEDELGTYMVKLGGKNLSKSDSHTVSLLLHCIGDFERISDHGMNLKDSAKEMKEKEMQFSSKAEKELGIFFDAVKEILNLSIDAFETNNTDEAARVEPLEEVIDDINTVVKANHIRRLQKGKCTIEQGFVLSDISMNLERVSDHCSNIAVSVIEIDRDGFDTHGYLDNLKRDGDPHFAAMVEQYRDKYMLPV
;
A
#
# COMPACT_ATOMS: atom_id res chain seq x y z
N MET A 1 10.95 -25.56 -36.45
CA MET A 1 11.36 -24.20 -36.02
C MET A 1 12.88 -24.18 -36.03
N ASP A 2 13.46 -23.26 -36.75
CA ASP A 2 14.92 -23.10 -36.74
C ASP A 2 15.38 -22.32 -35.51
N PHE A 3 16.69 -22.22 -35.27
CA PHE A 3 17.26 -21.52 -34.15
C PHE A 3 16.80 -20.04 -34.05
N PHE A 4 16.71 -19.36 -35.20
CA PHE A 4 16.27 -17.97 -35.27
C PHE A 4 14.79 -17.80 -34.94
N GLY A 5 13.95 -18.76 -35.32
CA GLY A 5 12.54 -18.80 -34.92
C GLY A 5 12.36 -18.94 -33.40
N VAL A 6 13.19 -19.77 -32.75
CA VAL A 6 13.19 -19.86 -31.25
C VAL A 6 13.60 -18.54 -30.63
N LEU A 7 14.65 -17.89 -31.12
CA LEU A 7 15.07 -16.58 -30.63
C LEU A 7 13.99 -15.51 -30.83
N THR A 8 13.30 -15.51 -31.98
CA THR A 8 12.19 -14.58 -32.25
C THR A 8 11.03 -14.81 -31.29
N MET A 9 10.69 -16.08 -31.01
CA MET A 9 9.65 -16.42 -30.04
C MET A 9 10.01 -15.94 -28.63
N LEU A 10 11.25 -16.19 -28.18
CA LEU A 10 11.74 -15.73 -26.88
C LEU A 10 11.80 -14.20 -26.79
N GLY A 11 12.22 -13.52 -27.86
CA GLY A 11 12.21 -12.06 -27.95
C GLY A 11 10.78 -11.50 -27.90
N GLY A 12 9.85 -12.11 -28.64
CA GLY A 12 8.42 -11.77 -28.56
C GLY A 12 7.84 -11.95 -27.17
N LEU A 13 8.17 -13.06 -26.50
CA LEU A 13 7.76 -13.31 -25.13
C LEU A 13 8.33 -12.26 -24.14
N ALA A 14 9.60 -11.91 -24.29
CA ALA A 14 10.22 -10.88 -23.46
C ALA A 14 9.54 -9.52 -23.63
N LEU A 15 9.26 -9.10 -24.86
CA LEU A 15 8.50 -7.87 -25.15
C LEU A 15 7.08 -7.94 -24.58
N PHE A 16 6.40 -9.06 -24.74
CA PHE A 16 5.06 -9.28 -24.23
C PHE A 16 5.02 -9.13 -22.69
N LEU A 17 5.92 -9.80 -21.97
CA LEU A 17 6.02 -9.73 -20.52
C LEU A 17 6.37 -8.30 -20.03
N TYR A 18 7.35 -7.68 -20.67
CA TYR A 18 7.76 -6.31 -20.34
C TYR A 18 6.65 -5.29 -20.61
N GLY A 19 5.94 -5.41 -21.74
CA GLY A 19 4.81 -4.56 -22.07
C GLY A 19 3.67 -4.69 -21.05
N MET A 20 3.34 -5.91 -20.64
CA MET A 20 2.33 -6.20 -19.62
C MET A 20 2.73 -5.59 -18.26
N GLU A 21 3.97 -5.76 -17.84
CA GLU A 21 4.48 -5.21 -16.60
C GLU A 21 4.49 -3.67 -16.61
N THR A 22 4.95 -3.08 -17.70
CA THR A 22 4.99 -1.61 -17.87
C THR A 22 3.60 -1.00 -17.87
N MET A 23 2.65 -1.62 -18.57
CA MET A 23 1.24 -1.19 -18.59
C MET A 23 0.62 -1.31 -17.18
N GLY A 24 0.85 -2.43 -16.48
CA GLY A 24 0.36 -2.66 -15.13
C GLY A 24 0.88 -1.62 -14.13
N LYS A 25 2.20 -1.36 -14.14
CA LYS A 25 2.81 -0.33 -13.29
C LYS A 25 2.28 1.07 -13.57
N GLY A 26 2.02 1.40 -14.83
CA GLY A 26 1.42 2.68 -15.20
C GLY A 26 -0.01 2.83 -14.67
N LEU A 27 -0.82 1.77 -14.75
CA LEU A 27 -2.19 1.73 -14.23
C LEU A 27 -2.21 1.82 -12.70
N GLU A 28 -1.31 1.13 -12.02
CA GLU A 28 -1.13 1.19 -10.57
C GLU A 28 -0.79 2.62 -10.12
N LYS A 29 0.22 3.26 -10.72
CA LYS A 29 0.60 4.65 -10.43
C LYS A 29 -0.54 5.64 -10.69
N LEU A 30 -1.27 5.47 -11.78
CA LEU A 30 -2.40 6.34 -12.13
C LEU A 30 -3.55 6.22 -11.11
N SER A 31 -3.74 5.04 -10.52
CA SER A 31 -4.75 4.78 -9.48
C SER A 31 -4.38 5.37 -8.11
N GLY A 32 -3.09 5.59 -7.84
CA GLY A 32 -2.57 6.32 -6.69
C GLY A 32 -3.01 5.78 -5.33
N GLY A 33 -2.97 4.46 -5.12
CA GLY A 33 -3.34 3.81 -3.84
C GLY A 33 -4.85 3.87 -3.51
N ARG A 34 -5.70 4.40 -4.41
CA ARG A 34 -7.14 4.47 -4.18
C ARG A 34 -7.82 3.11 -4.19
N LEU A 35 -7.32 2.20 -5.04
CA LEU A 35 -7.89 0.86 -5.19
C LEU A 35 -7.69 0.04 -3.92
N GLU A 36 -6.54 0.15 -3.32
CA GLU A 36 -6.15 -0.53 -2.09
C GLU A 36 -7.01 -0.05 -0.91
N ARG A 37 -7.23 1.27 -0.79
CA ARG A 37 -8.12 1.86 0.21
C ARG A 37 -9.58 1.45 0.04
N ILE A 38 -10.02 1.23 -1.20
CA ILE A 38 -11.36 0.72 -1.49
C ILE A 38 -11.48 -0.75 -1.07
N LEU A 39 -10.43 -1.56 -1.31
CA LEU A 39 -10.35 -2.95 -0.86
C LEU A 39 -10.47 -3.06 0.66
N GLU A 40 -9.84 -2.16 1.40
CA GLU A 40 -9.91 -2.13 2.85
C GLU A 40 -11.35 -1.88 3.37
N LYS A 41 -12.08 -0.94 2.75
CA LYS A 41 -13.36 -0.42 3.29
C LYS A 41 -14.62 -1.19 2.90
N LEU A 42 -14.67 -1.89 1.75
CA LEU A 42 -15.93 -2.34 1.13
C LEU A 42 -16.21 -3.85 1.16
N THR A 43 -15.64 -4.61 2.07
CA THR A 43 -15.62 -6.08 2.02
C THR A 43 -16.69 -6.80 2.87
N SER A 44 -17.65 -6.11 3.44
CA SER A 44 -18.69 -6.73 4.32
C SER A 44 -19.70 -7.61 3.57
N ASN A 45 -19.92 -7.37 2.26
CA ASN A 45 -20.84 -8.15 1.43
C ASN A 45 -20.05 -9.02 0.43
N PRO A 46 -20.27 -10.35 0.38
CA PRO A 46 -19.52 -11.26 -0.50
C PRO A 46 -19.59 -10.88 -1.99
N ILE A 47 -20.74 -10.45 -2.49
CA ILE A 47 -20.91 -10.04 -3.90
C ILE A 47 -20.13 -8.75 -4.18
N LYS A 48 -20.19 -7.78 -3.27
CA LYS A 48 -19.39 -6.55 -3.39
C LYS A 48 -17.90 -6.86 -3.36
N ALA A 49 -17.47 -7.81 -2.50
CA ALA A 49 -16.08 -8.25 -2.44
C ALA A 49 -15.63 -8.89 -3.76
N VAL A 50 -16.47 -9.73 -4.39
CA VAL A 50 -16.17 -10.30 -5.72
C VAL A 50 -16.05 -9.22 -6.78
N LEU A 51 -17.02 -8.30 -6.87
CA LEU A 51 -16.99 -7.20 -7.84
C LEU A 51 -15.76 -6.31 -7.64
N LEU A 52 -15.42 -6.05 -6.39
CA LEU A 52 -14.25 -5.26 -6.02
C LEU A 52 -12.95 -5.97 -6.42
N GLY A 53 -12.79 -7.24 -6.07
CA GLY A 53 -11.64 -8.05 -6.48
C GLY A 53 -11.48 -8.13 -7.99
N ALA A 54 -12.60 -8.30 -8.72
CA ALA A 54 -12.61 -8.29 -10.18
C ALA A 54 -12.19 -6.92 -10.75
N GLY A 55 -12.76 -5.83 -10.22
CA GLY A 55 -12.44 -4.48 -10.68
C GLY A 55 -10.98 -4.08 -10.42
N VAL A 56 -10.49 -4.34 -9.20
CA VAL A 56 -9.09 -4.03 -8.85
C VAL A 56 -8.13 -4.84 -9.73
N THR A 57 -8.33 -6.13 -9.88
CA THR A 57 -7.48 -6.97 -10.73
C THR A 57 -7.56 -6.57 -12.19
N ALA A 58 -8.73 -6.21 -12.70
CA ALA A 58 -8.88 -5.72 -14.07
C ALA A 58 -8.10 -4.41 -14.31
N ILE A 59 -8.03 -3.54 -13.31
CA ILE A 59 -7.29 -2.27 -13.39
C ILE A 59 -5.79 -2.51 -13.21
N ILE A 60 -5.37 -3.23 -12.15
CA ILE A 60 -3.95 -3.53 -11.88
C ILE A 60 -3.37 -4.50 -12.94
N GLN A 61 -4.20 -5.27 -13.64
CA GLN A 61 -3.81 -6.30 -14.60
C GLN A 61 -2.96 -7.44 -13.98
N SER A 62 -3.06 -7.63 -12.65
CA SER A 62 -2.32 -8.65 -11.91
C SER A 62 -3.16 -9.24 -10.78
N SER A 63 -3.65 -10.47 -10.98
CA SER A 63 -4.32 -11.22 -9.91
C SER A 63 -3.35 -11.66 -8.82
N SER A 64 -2.10 -11.92 -9.18
CA SER A 64 -1.05 -12.26 -8.22
C SER A 64 -0.81 -11.10 -7.26
N ALA A 65 -0.65 -9.86 -7.75
CA ALA A 65 -0.51 -8.67 -6.90
C ALA A 65 -1.74 -8.47 -6.00
N THR A 66 -2.95 -8.58 -6.55
CA THR A 66 -4.20 -8.46 -5.77
C THR A 66 -4.29 -9.52 -4.67
N THR A 67 -3.96 -10.78 -4.97
CA THR A 67 -4.05 -11.87 -3.98
C THR A 67 -2.94 -11.77 -2.92
N VAL A 68 -1.72 -11.39 -3.28
CA VAL A 68 -0.62 -11.13 -2.32
C VAL A 68 -0.99 -9.99 -1.38
N MET A 69 -1.57 -8.91 -1.92
CA MET A 69 -2.08 -7.78 -1.12
C MET A 69 -3.17 -8.24 -0.14
N VAL A 70 -4.14 -9.05 -0.59
CA VAL A 70 -5.18 -9.61 0.28
C VAL A 70 -4.58 -10.50 1.37
N VAL A 71 -3.58 -11.32 1.06
CA VAL A 71 -2.82 -12.11 2.06
C VAL A 71 -2.14 -11.18 3.06
N GLY A 72 -1.56 -10.07 2.61
CA GLY A 72 -1.00 -9.01 3.46
C GLY A 72 -2.05 -8.36 4.37
N PHE A 73 -3.23 -7.99 3.84
CA PHE A 73 -4.33 -7.42 4.65
C PHE A 73 -4.84 -8.39 5.72
N VAL A 74 -4.90 -9.69 5.41
CA VAL A 74 -5.25 -10.71 6.40
C VAL A 74 -4.13 -10.89 7.43
N ASN A 75 -2.88 -10.77 7.01
CA ASN A 75 -1.70 -10.87 7.88
C ASN A 75 -1.64 -9.71 8.89
N SER A 76 -1.87 -8.50 8.42
CA SER A 76 -1.89 -7.27 9.23
C SER A 76 -3.16 -7.13 10.08
N GLY A 77 -4.19 -7.96 9.84
CA GLY A 77 -5.47 -7.88 10.55
C GLY A 77 -6.43 -6.80 10.02
N ILE A 78 -6.05 -6.06 8.98
CA ILE A 78 -6.91 -5.08 8.28
C ILE A 78 -8.16 -5.78 7.73
N MET A 79 -8.00 -7.03 7.27
CA MET A 79 -9.07 -7.81 6.65
C MET A 79 -9.29 -9.16 7.36
N LYS A 80 -10.55 -9.52 7.58
CA LYS A 80 -10.88 -10.86 8.07
C LYS A 80 -10.75 -11.90 6.96
N LEU A 81 -10.34 -13.13 7.31
CA LEU A 81 -10.22 -14.23 6.36
C LEU A 81 -11.50 -14.47 5.54
N THR A 82 -12.67 -14.32 6.15
CA THR A 82 -13.98 -14.47 5.48
C THR A 82 -14.24 -13.41 4.42
N GLN A 83 -13.69 -12.21 4.57
CA GLN A 83 -13.82 -11.11 3.60
C GLN A 83 -12.88 -11.34 2.40
N ALA A 84 -11.70 -11.88 2.66
CA ALA A 84 -10.69 -12.20 1.64
C ALA A 84 -11.22 -13.16 0.57
N VAL A 85 -12.10 -14.10 0.93
CA VAL A 85 -12.65 -15.13 0.01
C VAL A 85 -13.28 -14.49 -1.24
N GLY A 86 -14.17 -13.52 -1.05
CA GLY A 86 -14.85 -12.86 -2.16
C GLY A 86 -13.89 -12.11 -3.08
N ILE A 87 -12.91 -11.40 -2.51
CA ILE A 87 -11.92 -10.66 -3.31
C ILE A 87 -11.04 -11.61 -4.11
N ILE A 88 -10.58 -12.72 -3.52
CA ILE A 88 -9.78 -13.75 -4.19
C ILE A 88 -10.56 -14.35 -5.38
N MET A 89 -11.83 -14.71 -5.18
CA MET A 89 -12.70 -15.20 -6.26
C MET A 89 -12.86 -14.14 -7.36
N GLY A 90 -13.08 -12.88 -6.98
CA GLY A 90 -13.19 -11.76 -7.91
C GLY A 90 -11.90 -11.50 -8.69
N ALA A 91 -10.74 -11.63 -8.06
CA ALA A 91 -9.45 -11.45 -8.72
C ALA A 91 -9.27 -12.41 -9.91
N ASN A 92 -9.73 -13.65 -9.78
CA ASN A 92 -9.70 -14.62 -10.89
C ASN A 92 -10.60 -14.16 -12.07
N ILE A 93 -11.77 -13.58 -11.78
CA ILE A 93 -12.62 -13.01 -12.83
C ILE A 93 -11.91 -11.81 -13.49
N GLY A 94 -11.31 -10.90 -12.68
CA GLY A 94 -10.61 -9.73 -13.18
C GLY A 94 -9.46 -10.04 -14.14
N THR A 95 -8.76 -11.15 -13.92
CA THR A 95 -7.68 -11.62 -14.82
C THR A 95 -8.19 -11.88 -16.25
N THR A 96 -9.45 -12.26 -16.41
CA THR A 96 -10.01 -12.55 -17.73
C THR A 96 -10.09 -11.32 -18.64
N VAL A 97 -10.07 -10.11 -18.09
CA VAL A 97 -10.02 -8.86 -18.86
C VAL A 97 -8.77 -8.81 -19.73
N THR A 98 -7.63 -9.27 -19.21
CA THR A 98 -6.39 -9.38 -20.00
C THR A 98 -6.59 -10.32 -21.19
N SER A 99 -7.25 -11.46 -20.99
CA SER A 99 -7.54 -12.42 -22.09
C SER A 99 -8.37 -11.78 -23.19
N TRP A 100 -9.34 -10.92 -22.84
CA TRP A 100 -10.14 -10.17 -23.78
C TRP A 100 -9.30 -9.12 -24.53
N LEU A 101 -8.44 -8.38 -23.85
CA LEU A 101 -7.54 -7.42 -24.50
C LEU A 101 -6.64 -8.13 -25.52
N LEU A 102 -6.08 -9.28 -25.17
CA LEU A 102 -5.21 -10.07 -26.05
C LEU A 102 -6.01 -10.69 -27.20
N SER A 103 -7.27 -11.07 -26.99
CA SER A 103 -8.11 -11.67 -28.03
C SER A 103 -8.37 -10.75 -29.21
N LEU A 104 -8.28 -9.44 -29.01
CA LEU A 104 -8.43 -8.45 -30.06
C LEU A 104 -7.35 -8.55 -31.15
N THR A 105 -6.20 -9.18 -30.85
CA THR A 105 -5.14 -9.40 -31.84
C THR A 105 -5.54 -10.39 -32.94
N GLY A 106 -6.46 -11.33 -32.61
CA GLY A 106 -6.96 -12.36 -33.52
C GLY A 106 -8.08 -11.89 -34.45
N ILE A 107 -8.42 -10.61 -34.50
CA ILE A 107 -9.46 -10.09 -35.39
C ILE A 107 -8.95 -10.07 -36.82
N GLU A 108 -9.50 -10.94 -37.66
CA GLU A 108 -9.26 -10.94 -39.11
C GLU A 108 -10.51 -10.41 -39.83
N SER A 109 -10.40 -9.31 -40.57
CA SER A 109 -11.47 -8.73 -41.34
C SER A 109 -10.94 -8.00 -42.57
N GLY A 110 -11.60 -8.17 -43.70
CA GLY A 110 -11.30 -7.41 -44.91
C GLY A 110 -11.81 -5.96 -44.90
N ASN A 111 -12.56 -5.57 -43.88
CA ASN A 111 -13.12 -4.22 -43.75
C ASN A 111 -12.08 -3.26 -43.14
N PHE A 112 -11.80 -2.14 -43.81
CA PHE A 112 -10.82 -1.13 -43.38
C PHE A 112 -11.09 -0.60 -41.98
N PHE A 113 -12.35 -0.32 -41.62
CA PHE A 113 -12.68 0.19 -40.28
C PHE A 113 -12.43 -0.85 -39.18
N VAL A 114 -12.67 -2.13 -39.45
CA VAL A 114 -12.40 -3.20 -38.49
C VAL A 114 -10.89 -3.44 -38.36
N GLN A 115 -10.14 -3.33 -39.43
CA GLN A 115 -8.68 -3.37 -39.40
C GLN A 115 -8.08 -2.21 -38.62
N LEU A 116 -8.67 -1.02 -38.71
CA LEU A 116 -8.21 0.15 -37.92
C LEU A 116 -8.43 -0.05 -36.42
N LEU A 117 -9.50 -0.79 -36.01
CA LEU A 117 -9.78 -1.12 -34.61
C LEU A 117 -8.92 -2.28 -34.09
N LYS A 118 -8.15 -2.96 -34.95
CA LYS A 118 -7.24 -4.02 -34.51
C LYS A 118 -6.10 -3.41 -33.68
N PRO A 119 -5.81 -3.93 -32.46
CA PRO A 119 -4.79 -3.37 -31.58
C PRO A 119 -3.42 -3.22 -32.23
N THR A 120 -3.01 -4.16 -33.07
CA THR A 120 -1.73 -4.09 -33.80
C THR A 120 -1.68 -2.94 -34.82
N SER A 121 -2.83 -2.47 -35.29
CA SER A 121 -2.90 -1.34 -36.24
C SER A 121 -2.81 0.03 -35.55
N PHE A 122 -3.45 0.18 -34.39
CA PHE A 122 -3.45 1.48 -33.66
C PHE A 122 -2.37 1.57 -32.58
N SER A 123 -1.78 0.47 -32.12
CA SER A 123 -0.75 0.47 -31.08
C SER A 123 0.48 1.32 -31.42
N PRO A 124 0.96 1.42 -32.68
CA PRO A 124 2.06 2.34 -33.04
C PRO A 124 1.69 3.81 -32.82
N VAL A 125 0.42 4.17 -33.07
CA VAL A 125 -0.09 5.53 -32.81
C VAL A 125 -0.13 5.80 -31.32
N LEU A 126 -0.61 4.83 -30.53
CA LEU A 126 -0.58 4.93 -29.07
C LEU A 126 0.86 5.05 -28.55
N ALA A 127 1.80 4.29 -29.11
CA ALA A 127 3.21 4.40 -28.74
C ALA A 127 3.74 5.83 -28.98
N LEU A 128 3.44 6.41 -30.14
CA LEU A 128 3.86 7.78 -30.48
C LEU A 128 3.27 8.80 -29.49
N ILE A 129 1.97 8.72 -29.23
CA ILE A 129 1.30 9.60 -28.25
C ILE A 129 1.90 9.39 -26.85
N GLY A 130 2.15 8.14 -26.47
CA GLY A 130 2.75 7.78 -25.18
C GLY A 130 4.14 8.37 -25.01
N VAL A 131 5.00 8.27 -26.02
CA VAL A 131 6.34 8.90 -26.04
C VAL A 131 6.21 10.42 -25.90
N CYS A 132 5.29 11.05 -26.64
CA CYS A 132 5.05 12.49 -26.52
C CYS A 132 4.62 12.87 -25.08
N PHE A 133 3.77 12.09 -24.45
CA PHE A 133 3.35 12.35 -23.07
C PHE A 133 4.51 12.21 -22.07
N ILE A 134 5.37 11.21 -22.22
CA ILE A 134 6.51 11.01 -21.34
C ILE A 134 7.56 12.11 -21.52
N MET A 135 7.88 12.48 -22.79
CA MET A 135 8.96 13.42 -23.07
C MET A 135 8.58 14.88 -22.87
N PHE A 136 7.35 15.28 -23.20
CA PHE A 136 6.97 16.69 -23.27
C PHE A 136 6.00 17.13 -22.19
N SER A 137 5.35 16.22 -21.44
CA SER A 137 4.41 16.59 -20.40
C SER A 137 5.13 16.92 -19.09
N LYS A 138 4.70 18.02 -18.44
CA LYS A 138 5.10 18.34 -17.06
C LYS A 138 4.22 17.66 -16.00
N LYS A 139 3.04 17.15 -16.39
CA LYS A 139 2.06 16.53 -15.47
C LYS A 139 2.34 15.03 -15.33
N GLU A 140 2.62 14.55 -14.12
CA GLU A 140 2.91 13.13 -13.83
C GLU A 140 1.79 12.19 -14.33
N LYS A 141 0.52 12.51 -14.08
CA LYS A 141 -0.62 11.73 -14.60
C LYS A 141 -0.62 11.53 -16.11
N LYS A 142 -0.10 12.51 -16.88
CA LYS A 142 0.04 12.34 -18.32
C LYS A 142 1.22 11.45 -18.69
N LYS A 143 2.31 11.49 -17.91
CA LYS A 143 3.44 10.58 -18.09
C LYS A 143 3.05 9.14 -17.78
N ASP A 144 2.28 8.93 -16.70
CA ASP A 144 1.76 7.60 -16.36
C ASP A 144 0.83 7.07 -17.44
N ALA A 145 -0.08 7.91 -17.97
CA ALA A 145 -0.89 7.55 -19.14
C ALA A 145 -0.02 7.22 -20.38
N GLY A 146 1.07 7.96 -20.59
CA GLY A 146 2.06 7.67 -21.63
C GLY A 146 2.71 6.31 -21.43
N THR A 147 3.09 5.97 -20.21
CA THR A 147 3.65 4.67 -19.82
C THR A 147 2.68 3.52 -20.13
N ILE A 148 1.39 3.70 -19.82
CA ILE A 148 0.34 2.72 -20.14
C ILE A 148 0.24 2.51 -21.65
N MET A 149 0.23 3.60 -22.43
CA MET A 149 0.14 3.53 -23.90
C MET A 149 1.34 2.82 -24.53
N ILE A 150 2.55 3.09 -24.04
CA ILE A 150 3.77 2.43 -24.51
C ILE A 150 3.76 0.96 -24.09
N GLY A 151 3.43 0.66 -22.82
CA GLY A 151 3.32 -0.71 -22.32
C GLY A 151 2.35 -1.54 -23.15
N PHE A 152 1.18 -0.99 -23.48
CA PHE A 152 0.21 -1.63 -24.37
C PHE A 152 0.78 -1.88 -25.78
N ALA A 153 1.47 -0.92 -26.35
CA ALA A 153 2.05 -1.08 -27.70
C ALA A 153 3.14 -2.16 -27.71
N ILE A 154 4.03 -2.18 -26.72
CA ILE A 154 5.07 -3.21 -26.55
C ILE A 154 4.44 -4.59 -26.38
N LEU A 155 3.40 -4.70 -25.54
CA LEU A 155 2.64 -5.92 -25.30
C LEU A 155 2.05 -6.47 -26.60
N MET A 156 1.40 -5.63 -27.41
CA MET A 156 0.81 -6.02 -28.69
C MET A 156 1.88 -6.45 -29.71
N THR A 157 3.00 -5.74 -29.77
CA THR A 157 4.14 -6.09 -30.62
C THR A 157 4.73 -7.45 -30.20
N GLY A 158 4.91 -7.68 -28.90
CA GLY A 158 5.38 -8.95 -28.36
C GLY A 158 4.45 -10.12 -28.73
N MET A 159 3.13 -9.91 -28.58
CA MET A 159 2.11 -10.89 -28.95
C MET A 159 2.13 -11.23 -30.43
N GLU A 160 2.24 -10.23 -31.29
CA GLU A 160 2.34 -10.42 -32.76
C GLU A 160 3.62 -11.16 -33.15
N THR A 161 4.74 -10.80 -32.55
CA THR A 161 6.05 -11.45 -32.76
C THR A 161 6.00 -12.91 -32.34
N MET A 162 5.43 -13.25 -31.16
CA MET A 162 5.23 -14.63 -30.73
C MET A 162 4.36 -15.41 -31.70
N SER A 163 3.20 -14.87 -32.06
CA SER A 163 2.25 -15.51 -32.98
C SER A 163 2.88 -15.77 -34.33
N GLY A 164 3.64 -14.81 -34.89
CA GLY A 164 4.38 -14.97 -36.11
C GLY A 164 5.46 -16.06 -36.06
N ALA A 165 6.20 -16.12 -34.95
CA ALA A 165 7.27 -17.10 -34.75
C ALA A 165 6.74 -18.54 -34.62
N VAL A 166 5.57 -18.75 -34.03
CA VAL A 166 4.99 -20.10 -33.86
C VAL A 166 4.16 -20.58 -35.06
N LYS A 167 3.69 -19.67 -35.91
CA LYS A 167 2.84 -19.99 -37.07
C LYS A 167 3.40 -21.11 -37.97
N PRO A 168 4.72 -21.16 -38.30
CA PRO A 168 5.29 -22.25 -39.10
C PRO A 168 5.20 -23.64 -38.44
N LEU A 169 5.03 -23.71 -37.10
CA LEU A 169 4.92 -24.97 -36.37
C LEU A 169 3.64 -25.74 -36.66
N ALA A 170 2.62 -25.08 -37.24
CA ALA A 170 1.38 -25.72 -37.68
C ALA A 170 1.61 -26.93 -38.60
N ASN A 171 2.68 -26.88 -39.38
CA ASN A 171 3.02 -27.91 -40.36
C ASN A 171 4.08 -28.93 -39.86
N VAL A 172 4.43 -28.90 -38.57
CA VAL A 172 5.42 -29.80 -37.97
C VAL A 172 4.69 -30.95 -37.24
N PRO A 173 4.72 -32.19 -37.73
CA PRO A 173 3.95 -33.30 -37.16
C PRO A 173 4.28 -33.60 -35.70
N GLU A 174 5.55 -33.46 -35.31
CA GLU A 174 6.01 -33.66 -33.92
C GLU A 174 5.38 -32.66 -32.96
N PHE A 175 5.27 -31.37 -33.38
CA PHE A 175 4.66 -30.33 -32.61
C PHE A 175 3.15 -30.54 -32.45
N THR A 176 2.45 -30.85 -33.55
CA THR A 176 1.01 -31.12 -33.50
C THR A 176 0.72 -32.42 -32.71
N GLY A 177 1.62 -33.42 -32.77
CA GLY A 177 1.56 -34.61 -31.95
C GLY A 177 1.67 -34.33 -30.45
N ILE A 178 2.57 -33.45 -30.03
CA ILE A 178 2.68 -33.00 -28.63
C ILE A 178 1.41 -32.26 -28.19
N LEU A 179 0.86 -31.36 -29.02
CA LEU A 179 -0.38 -30.64 -28.69
C LEU A 179 -1.56 -31.60 -28.52
N THR A 180 -1.66 -32.66 -29.32
CA THR A 180 -2.72 -33.65 -29.20
C THR A 180 -2.63 -34.47 -27.92
N MET A 181 -1.45 -34.68 -27.32
CA MET A 181 -1.32 -35.29 -25.99
C MET A 181 -2.03 -34.48 -24.91
N PHE A 182 -2.02 -33.16 -25.02
CA PHE A 182 -2.69 -32.25 -24.07
C PHE A 182 -4.20 -32.15 -24.25
N SER A 183 -4.77 -32.84 -25.26
CA SER A 183 -6.22 -33.04 -25.36
C SER A 183 -6.73 -34.01 -24.29
N ASN A 184 -5.84 -34.79 -23.67
CA ASN A 184 -6.17 -35.50 -22.44
C ASN A 184 -6.41 -34.47 -21.32
N PRO A 185 -7.60 -34.46 -20.70
CA PRO A 185 -8.00 -33.42 -19.74
C PRO A 185 -7.03 -33.28 -18.55
N VAL A 186 -6.49 -34.40 -18.06
CA VAL A 186 -5.57 -34.40 -16.92
C VAL A 186 -4.20 -33.86 -17.33
N LEU A 187 -3.67 -34.31 -18.47
CA LEU A 187 -2.35 -33.89 -18.96
C LEU A 187 -2.38 -32.38 -19.35
N GLY A 188 -3.44 -31.95 -20.03
CA GLY A 188 -3.61 -30.55 -20.38
C GLY A 188 -3.69 -29.65 -19.15
N MET A 189 -4.46 -30.03 -18.13
CA MET A 189 -4.56 -29.33 -16.86
C MET A 189 -3.19 -29.25 -16.15
N ILE A 190 -2.46 -30.37 -16.06
CA ILE A 190 -1.11 -30.35 -15.44
C ILE A 190 -0.16 -29.43 -16.23
N ALA A 191 -0.17 -29.51 -17.56
CA ALA A 191 0.68 -28.64 -18.40
C ALA A 191 0.39 -27.17 -18.16
N GLY A 192 -0.89 -26.76 -18.12
CA GLY A 192 -1.29 -25.40 -17.82
C GLY A 192 -0.88 -24.95 -16.40
N ALA A 193 -1.05 -25.84 -15.42
CA ALA A 193 -0.67 -25.55 -14.02
C ALA A 193 0.85 -25.38 -13.86
N VAL A 194 1.65 -26.28 -14.43
CA VAL A 194 3.12 -26.22 -14.36
C VAL A 194 3.65 -24.97 -15.09
N LEU A 195 3.17 -24.72 -16.30
CA LEU A 195 3.58 -23.55 -17.07
C LEU A 195 3.33 -22.25 -16.28
N THR A 196 2.12 -22.09 -15.74
CA THR A 196 1.76 -20.90 -14.98
C THR A 196 2.49 -20.80 -13.64
N ALA A 197 2.73 -21.93 -12.96
CA ALA A 197 3.53 -21.96 -11.74
C ALA A 197 4.99 -21.50 -11.96
N ILE A 198 5.58 -21.84 -13.10
CA ILE A 198 6.93 -21.41 -13.48
C ILE A 198 6.95 -19.93 -13.82
N ILE A 199 6.02 -19.47 -14.68
CA ILE A 199 5.94 -18.07 -15.13
C ILE A 199 5.41 -17.15 -14.01
N GLN A 200 4.63 -17.67 -13.06
CA GLN A 200 3.94 -16.96 -11.97
C GLN A 200 2.96 -15.87 -12.47
N SER A 201 2.52 -15.97 -13.72
CA SER A 201 1.56 -15.06 -14.34
C SER A 201 0.58 -15.83 -15.23
N SER A 202 -0.69 -15.89 -14.79
CA SER A 202 -1.76 -16.50 -15.59
C SER A 202 -2.05 -15.71 -16.87
N SER A 203 -1.99 -14.38 -16.81
CA SER A 203 -2.17 -13.53 -18.00
C SER A 203 -1.12 -13.83 -19.07
N ALA A 204 0.16 -14.01 -18.65
CA ALA A 204 1.23 -14.39 -19.55
C ALA A 204 1.02 -15.79 -20.13
N SER A 205 0.64 -16.75 -19.28
CA SER A 205 0.39 -18.12 -19.70
C SER A 205 -0.78 -18.21 -20.70
N VAL A 206 -1.87 -17.47 -20.47
CA VAL A 206 -3.00 -17.36 -21.40
C VAL A 206 -2.56 -16.69 -22.71
N GLY A 207 -1.74 -15.64 -22.64
CA GLY A 207 -1.19 -14.97 -23.84
C GLY A 207 -0.37 -15.93 -24.71
N ILE A 208 0.47 -16.77 -24.09
CA ILE A 208 1.22 -17.81 -24.81
C ILE A 208 0.25 -18.81 -25.50
N LEU A 209 -0.80 -19.24 -24.79
CA LEU A 209 -1.80 -20.16 -25.36
C LEU A 209 -2.54 -19.48 -26.54
N GLN A 210 -2.92 -18.22 -26.41
CA GLN A 210 -3.54 -17.45 -27.50
C GLN A 210 -2.60 -17.26 -28.70
N ALA A 211 -1.31 -17.05 -28.45
CA ALA A 211 -0.32 -16.99 -29.52
C ALA A 211 -0.19 -18.34 -30.24
N LEU A 212 -0.19 -19.45 -29.51
CA LEU A 212 -0.18 -20.79 -30.10
C LEU A 212 -1.43 -21.08 -30.93
N CYS A 213 -2.59 -20.51 -30.57
CA CYS A 213 -3.79 -20.64 -31.38
C CYS A 213 -3.66 -20.03 -32.78
N ALA A 214 -2.75 -19.09 -32.99
CA ALA A 214 -2.45 -18.53 -34.32
C ALA A 214 -1.88 -19.57 -35.28
N THR A 215 -1.39 -20.73 -34.80
CA THR A 215 -0.99 -21.87 -35.64
C THR A 215 -2.18 -22.57 -36.29
N GLY A 216 -3.39 -22.45 -35.71
CA GLY A 216 -4.55 -23.27 -36.07
C GLY A 216 -4.48 -24.73 -35.62
N ALA A 217 -3.37 -25.16 -34.98
CA ALA A 217 -3.16 -26.54 -34.53
C ALA A 217 -3.72 -26.80 -33.12
N VAL A 218 -4.00 -25.76 -32.35
CA VAL A 218 -4.60 -25.87 -31.00
C VAL A 218 -6.11 -25.95 -31.14
N ASN A 219 -6.69 -27.09 -30.78
CA ASN A 219 -8.15 -27.27 -30.74
C ASN A 219 -8.70 -26.88 -29.35
N PHE A 220 -10.02 -26.64 -29.27
CA PHE A 220 -10.67 -26.37 -27.99
C PHE A 220 -10.55 -27.52 -26.99
N SER A 221 -10.47 -28.78 -27.49
CA SER A 221 -10.20 -29.94 -26.64
C SER A 221 -8.86 -29.87 -25.89
N THR A 222 -7.86 -29.23 -26.49
CA THR A 222 -6.54 -28.99 -25.89
C THR A 222 -6.53 -27.71 -25.03
N ALA A 223 -7.12 -26.63 -25.54
CA ALA A 223 -7.09 -25.32 -24.87
C ALA A 223 -7.85 -25.32 -23.54
N LEU A 224 -9.03 -25.97 -23.48
CA LEU A 224 -9.91 -25.95 -22.33
C LEU A 224 -9.26 -26.49 -21.04
N PRO A 225 -8.67 -27.70 -20.99
CA PRO A 225 -8.01 -28.19 -19.79
C PRO A 225 -6.75 -27.39 -19.43
N ILE A 226 -6.01 -26.86 -20.41
CA ILE A 226 -4.85 -26.00 -20.16
C ILE A 226 -5.29 -24.72 -19.42
N ILE A 227 -6.35 -24.05 -19.85
CA ILE A 227 -6.88 -22.83 -19.20
C ILE A 227 -7.23 -23.10 -17.73
N MET A 228 -7.89 -24.23 -17.46
CA MET A 228 -8.25 -24.60 -16.08
C MET A 228 -7.01 -24.84 -15.22
N GLY A 229 -5.99 -25.50 -15.79
CA GLY A 229 -4.71 -25.70 -15.12
C GLY A 229 -3.98 -24.39 -14.83
N GLN A 230 -4.02 -23.44 -15.74
CA GLN A 230 -3.38 -22.11 -15.57
C GLN A 230 -3.89 -21.41 -14.31
N ASN A 231 -5.18 -21.51 -13.99
CA ASN A 231 -5.73 -20.95 -12.76
C ASN A 231 -5.17 -21.61 -11.49
N ILE A 232 -4.96 -22.92 -11.52
CA ILE A 232 -4.30 -23.62 -10.38
C ILE A 232 -2.85 -23.15 -10.23
N GLY A 233 -2.12 -23.02 -11.33
CA GLY A 233 -0.72 -22.57 -11.33
C GLY A 233 -0.53 -21.18 -10.72
N THR A 234 -1.50 -20.28 -10.89
CA THR A 234 -1.48 -18.93 -10.31
C THR A 234 -1.42 -18.95 -8.78
N CYS A 235 -1.95 -19.99 -8.13
CA CYS A 235 -1.97 -20.08 -6.67
C CYS A 235 -0.59 -20.18 -6.04
N VAL A 236 0.43 -20.59 -6.80
CA VAL A 236 1.81 -20.71 -6.30
C VAL A 236 2.32 -19.38 -5.76
N THR A 237 2.04 -18.26 -6.43
CA THR A 237 2.44 -16.92 -5.97
C THR A 237 1.85 -16.59 -4.60
N ALA A 238 0.54 -16.83 -4.42
CA ALA A 238 -0.13 -16.61 -3.13
C ALA A 238 0.40 -17.55 -2.04
N MET A 239 0.73 -18.82 -2.38
CA MET A 239 1.32 -19.75 -1.43
C MET A 239 2.72 -19.32 -0.99
N LEU A 240 3.56 -18.84 -1.91
CA LEU A 240 4.89 -18.29 -1.62
C LEU A 240 4.79 -17.06 -0.72
N SER A 241 3.85 -16.15 -0.98
CA SER A 241 3.62 -14.99 -0.14
C SER A 241 3.14 -15.34 1.27
N GLY A 242 2.56 -16.52 1.46
CA GLY A 242 2.16 -17.04 2.77
C GLY A 242 3.33 -17.54 3.63
N ILE A 243 4.53 -17.72 3.09
CA ILE A 243 5.71 -18.18 3.84
C ILE A 243 6.09 -17.11 4.87
N GLY A 244 6.28 -17.51 6.12
CA GLY A 244 6.57 -16.57 7.23
C GLY A 244 5.37 -15.77 7.74
N ALA A 245 4.20 -15.85 7.07
CA ALA A 245 2.99 -15.11 7.46
C ALA A 245 2.25 -15.75 8.65
N SER A 246 1.29 -14.99 9.20
CA SER A 246 0.34 -15.47 10.22
C SER A 246 -0.48 -16.65 9.69
N LYS A 247 -1.06 -17.43 10.61
CA LYS A 247 -1.91 -18.57 10.24
C LYS A 247 -3.09 -18.15 9.36
N ASN A 248 -3.71 -17.02 9.63
CA ASN A 248 -4.84 -16.53 8.81
C ASN A 248 -4.40 -16.10 7.41
N ALA A 249 -3.23 -15.52 7.25
CA ALA A 249 -2.66 -15.19 5.95
C ALA A 249 -2.35 -16.46 5.12
N LYS A 250 -1.75 -17.48 5.75
CA LYS A 250 -1.56 -18.81 5.13
C LYS A 250 -2.87 -19.46 4.73
N ARG A 251 -3.91 -19.34 5.58
CA ARG A 251 -5.27 -19.83 5.28
C ARG A 251 -5.87 -19.08 4.09
N ALA A 252 -5.63 -17.76 3.93
CA ALA A 252 -6.09 -17.00 2.76
C ALA A 252 -5.44 -17.52 1.46
N ALA A 253 -4.13 -17.81 1.48
CA ALA A 253 -3.45 -18.44 0.35
C ALA A 253 -4.00 -19.86 0.04
N LEU A 254 -4.31 -20.65 1.07
CA LEU A 254 -4.97 -21.97 0.89
C LEU A 254 -6.39 -21.85 0.34
N VAL A 255 -7.17 -20.85 0.74
CA VAL A 255 -8.50 -20.59 0.17
C VAL A 255 -8.39 -20.35 -1.33
N HIS A 256 -7.40 -19.57 -1.79
CA HIS A 256 -7.14 -19.38 -3.21
C HIS A 256 -6.85 -20.70 -3.94
N LEU A 257 -5.99 -21.54 -3.35
CA LEU A 257 -5.67 -22.86 -3.89
C LEU A 257 -6.90 -23.78 -3.94
N TYR A 258 -7.65 -23.87 -2.85
CA TYR A 258 -8.84 -24.71 -2.79
C TYR A 258 -9.94 -24.27 -3.74
N PHE A 259 -10.16 -22.97 -3.87
CA PHE A 259 -11.10 -22.41 -4.83
C PHE A 259 -10.76 -22.87 -6.25
N ASN A 260 -9.50 -22.74 -6.67
CA ASN A 260 -9.08 -23.09 -8.02
C ASN A 260 -9.07 -24.63 -8.23
N ILE A 261 -8.60 -25.43 -7.27
CA ILE A 261 -8.61 -26.89 -7.41
C ILE A 261 -10.04 -27.44 -7.43
N ILE A 262 -10.87 -27.06 -6.45
CA ILE A 262 -12.25 -27.56 -6.34
C ILE A 262 -13.07 -27.08 -7.55
N GLY A 263 -12.96 -25.81 -7.93
CA GLY A 263 -13.62 -25.25 -9.11
C GLY A 263 -13.23 -25.98 -10.38
N THR A 264 -11.93 -26.22 -10.60
CA THR A 264 -11.43 -26.97 -11.75
C THR A 264 -11.95 -28.41 -11.76
N VAL A 265 -11.84 -29.12 -10.65
CA VAL A 265 -12.26 -30.54 -10.58
C VAL A 265 -13.76 -30.66 -10.86
N ILE A 266 -14.60 -29.85 -10.23
CA ILE A 266 -16.05 -29.88 -10.45
C ILE A 266 -16.38 -29.52 -11.90
N PHE A 267 -15.78 -28.45 -12.43
CA PHE A 267 -16.06 -28.04 -13.81
C PHE A 267 -15.61 -29.11 -14.81
N MET A 268 -14.44 -29.71 -14.61
CA MET A 268 -13.98 -30.82 -15.45
C MET A 268 -14.95 -31.98 -15.44
N ILE A 269 -15.37 -32.44 -14.26
CA ILE A 269 -16.32 -33.54 -14.13
C ILE A 269 -17.63 -33.21 -14.83
N VAL A 270 -18.22 -32.06 -14.53
CA VAL A 270 -19.50 -31.61 -15.10
C VAL A 270 -19.40 -31.48 -16.63
N PHE A 271 -18.37 -30.73 -17.10
CA PHE A 271 -18.20 -30.47 -18.52
C PHE A 271 -17.99 -31.75 -19.34
N TYR A 272 -17.09 -32.64 -18.91
CA TYR A 272 -16.80 -33.85 -19.65
C TYR A 272 -17.92 -34.90 -19.54
N THR A 273 -18.67 -34.92 -18.42
CA THR A 273 -19.89 -35.75 -18.31
C THR A 273 -20.97 -35.26 -19.28
N ILE A 274 -21.21 -33.98 -19.39
CA ILE A 274 -22.14 -33.39 -20.36
C ILE A 274 -21.65 -33.69 -21.78
N ASN A 275 -20.34 -33.51 -22.04
CA ASN A 275 -19.78 -33.77 -23.36
C ASN A 275 -19.90 -35.24 -23.78
N ALA A 276 -19.83 -36.19 -22.84
CA ALA A 276 -20.02 -37.62 -23.13
C ALA A 276 -21.44 -37.93 -23.65
N VAL A 277 -22.43 -37.07 -23.31
CA VAL A 277 -23.83 -37.21 -23.76
C VAL A 277 -24.11 -36.36 -24.99
N VAL A 278 -23.65 -35.07 -24.98
CA VAL A 278 -24.02 -34.08 -26.00
C VAL A 278 -23.05 -34.08 -27.18
N HIS A 279 -21.81 -34.56 -26.99
CA HIS A 279 -20.77 -34.63 -28.02
C HIS A 279 -20.51 -33.25 -28.66
N PHE A 280 -20.03 -32.27 -27.87
CA PHE A 280 -19.78 -30.91 -28.34
C PHE A 280 -18.85 -30.87 -29.56
N SER A 281 -19.40 -30.54 -30.72
CA SER A 281 -18.66 -30.48 -31.99
C SER A 281 -17.55 -29.44 -32.00
N PHE A 282 -17.68 -28.35 -31.25
CA PHE A 282 -16.68 -27.29 -31.20
C PHE A 282 -15.35 -27.73 -30.60
N LEU A 283 -15.30 -28.80 -29.79
CA LEU A 283 -14.06 -29.31 -29.21
C LEU A 283 -13.02 -29.73 -30.25
N GLY A 284 -13.49 -30.22 -31.39
CA GLY A 284 -12.64 -30.60 -32.52
C GLY A 284 -12.21 -29.44 -33.41
N THR A 285 -12.77 -28.23 -33.20
CA THR A 285 -12.42 -27.07 -34.02
C THR A 285 -11.19 -26.33 -33.48
N ALA A 286 -10.47 -25.62 -34.34
CA ALA A 286 -9.34 -24.79 -33.96
C ALA A 286 -9.77 -23.70 -32.97
N ALA A 287 -9.06 -23.60 -31.85
CA ALA A 287 -9.30 -22.58 -30.85
C ALA A 287 -8.83 -21.22 -31.37
N SER A 288 -9.68 -20.20 -31.18
CA SER A 288 -9.32 -18.81 -31.46
C SER A 288 -8.95 -18.07 -30.17
N ALA A 289 -8.21 -16.99 -30.27
CA ALA A 289 -7.87 -16.15 -29.13
C ALA A 289 -9.14 -15.64 -28.39
N MET A 290 -10.19 -15.29 -29.16
CA MET A 290 -11.49 -14.91 -28.59
C MET A 290 -12.17 -16.10 -27.87
N GLY A 291 -12.13 -17.30 -28.46
CA GLY A 291 -12.69 -18.52 -27.84
C GLY A 291 -12.02 -18.84 -26.52
N ILE A 292 -10.70 -18.64 -26.41
CA ILE A 292 -9.96 -18.77 -25.15
C ILE A 292 -10.43 -17.76 -24.12
N ALA A 293 -10.62 -16.48 -24.48
CA ALA A 293 -11.12 -15.45 -23.59
C ALA A 293 -12.56 -15.79 -23.07
N VAL A 294 -13.42 -16.30 -23.95
CA VAL A 294 -14.78 -16.77 -23.58
C VAL A 294 -14.72 -17.91 -22.60
N ILE A 295 -13.92 -18.97 -22.87
CA ILE A 295 -13.78 -20.11 -21.97
C ILE A 295 -13.21 -19.67 -20.62
N HIS A 296 -12.17 -18.86 -20.63
CA HIS A 296 -11.53 -18.36 -19.41
C HIS A 296 -12.51 -17.56 -18.54
N SER A 297 -13.27 -16.66 -19.14
CA SER A 297 -14.29 -15.89 -18.43
C SER A 297 -15.44 -16.76 -17.93
N SER A 298 -15.98 -17.64 -18.79
CA SER A 298 -17.08 -18.51 -18.42
C SER A 298 -16.72 -19.44 -17.28
N PHE A 299 -15.51 -20.01 -17.29
CA PHE A 299 -15.02 -20.84 -16.21
C PHE A 299 -14.91 -20.08 -14.89
N ASN A 300 -14.24 -18.92 -14.88
CA ASN A 300 -14.03 -18.15 -13.64
C ASN A 300 -15.35 -17.62 -13.05
N ILE A 301 -16.27 -17.16 -13.91
CA ILE A 301 -17.61 -16.71 -13.47
C ILE A 301 -18.40 -17.89 -12.92
N ALA A 302 -18.46 -19.03 -13.63
CA ALA A 302 -19.17 -20.21 -13.20
C ALA A 302 -18.63 -20.77 -11.88
N ALA A 303 -17.29 -20.90 -11.76
CA ALA A 303 -16.64 -21.35 -10.53
C ALA A 303 -16.95 -20.40 -9.36
N THR A 304 -16.94 -19.07 -9.59
CA THR A 304 -17.28 -18.09 -8.55
C THR A 304 -18.75 -18.20 -8.14
N ILE A 305 -19.71 -18.27 -9.08
CA ILE A 305 -21.14 -18.39 -8.77
C ILE A 305 -21.39 -19.67 -7.98
N MET A 306 -20.73 -20.77 -8.35
CA MET A 306 -20.91 -22.08 -7.72
C MET A 306 -20.29 -22.12 -6.30
N LEU A 307 -19.10 -21.56 -6.10
CA LEU A 307 -18.35 -21.70 -4.85
C LEU A 307 -18.57 -20.52 -3.88
N LEU A 308 -19.06 -19.37 -4.32
CA LEU A 308 -19.30 -18.23 -3.44
C LEU A 308 -20.26 -18.54 -2.27
N PRO A 309 -21.38 -19.26 -2.45
CA PRO A 309 -22.23 -19.68 -1.33
C PRO A 309 -21.50 -20.58 -0.32
N PHE A 310 -20.46 -21.29 -0.76
CA PHE A 310 -19.64 -22.20 0.07
C PHE A 310 -18.36 -21.54 0.57
N GLY A 311 -18.22 -20.21 0.50
CA GLY A 311 -17.05 -19.47 0.95
C GLY A 311 -16.68 -19.77 2.40
N SER A 312 -17.65 -19.89 3.30
CA SER A 312 -17.42 -20.33 4.70
C SER A 312 -16.89 -21.76 4.80
N GLY A 313 -17.26 -22.64 3.86
CA GLY A 313 -16.74 -24.00 3.75
C GLY A 313 -15.26 -24.02 3.36
N LEU A 314 -14.85 -23.19 2.40
CA LEU A 314 -13.44 -23.03 2.01
C LEU A 314 -12.60 -22.50 3.18
N VAL A 315 -13.12 -21.57 3.95
CA VAL A 315 -12.46 -21.08 5.18
C VAL A 315 -12.32 -22.20 6.20
N LYS A 316 -13.38 -22.99 6.44
CA LYS A 316 -13.32 -24.14 7.36
C LYS A 316 -12.27 -25.16 6.90
N LEU A 317 -12.21 -25.45 5.60
CA LEU A 317 -11.22 -26.37 5.03
C LEU A 317 -9.79 -25.85 5.26
N ALA A 318 -9.55 -24.56 5.02
CA ALA A 318 -8.27 -23.93 5.29
C ALA A 318 -7.91 -23.95 6.80
N CYS A 319 -8.89 -23.77 7.69
CA CYS A 319 -8.69 -23.87 9.13
C CYS A 319 -8.39 -25.30 9.60
N LEU A 320 -8.96 -26.32 8.95
CA LEU A 320 -8.66 -27.73 9.21
C LEU A 320 -7.22 -28.07 8.80
N THR A 321 -6.76 -27.54 7.67
CA THR A 321 -5.39 -27.75 7.19
C THR A 321 -4.35 -27.02 8.04
N ILE A 322 -4.66 -25.81 8.49
CA ILE A 322 -3.81 -25.03 9.40
C ILE A 322 -4.61 -24.75 10.69
N PRO A 323 -4.51 -25.61 11.70
CA PRO A 323 -5.26 -25.47 12.94
C PRO A 323 -4.76 -24.28 13.79
N GLU A 324 -5.65 -23.77 14.68
CA GLU A 324 -5.27 -22.77 15.66
C GLU A 324 -4.37 -23.34 16.75
N GLU A 325 -3.37 -22.57 17.19
CA GLU A 325 -2.69 -22.88 18.45
C GLU A 325 -3.57 -22.47 19.61
N LYS A 326 -3.59 -23.31 20.67
CA LYS A 326 -4.18 -22.92 21.95
C LYS A 326 -3.46 -21.65 22.42
N LYS A 327 -4.23 -20.58 22.66
CA LYS A 327 -3.73 -19.27 23.09
C LYS A 327 -2.74 -19.41 24.25
N LYS A 328 -1.48 -19.00 24.04
CA LYS A 328 -0.59 -18.57 25.13
C LYS A 328 -0.99 -17.16 25.56
N ALA A 329 -0.81 -16.87 26.83
CA ALA A 329 -1.33 -15.72 27.58
C ALA A 329 -1.20 -14.32 26.91
N PRO A 330 -2.04 -13.32 27.28
CA PRO A 330 -2.28 -12.09 26.52
C PRO A 330 -1.15 -11.05 26.47
N ALA A 331 -0.12 -11.15 27.30
CA ALA A 331 0.81 -10.05 27.56
C ALA A 331 1.86 -9.76 26.46
N GLN A 332 2.16 -10.71 25.55
CA GLN A 332 3.15 -10.50 24.48
C GLN A 332 2.54 -10.14 23.10
N ASN A 333 1.23 -10.02 23.00
CA ASN A 333 0.56 -9.83 21.71
C ASN A 333 0.28 -8.37 21.34
N GLN A 334 0.18 -7.45 22.32
CA GLN A 334 -0.13 -6.04 22.03
C GLN A 334 1.00 -5.32 21.27
N GLU A 335 2.25 -5.58 21.60
CA GLU A 335 3.39 -4.96 20.91
C GLU A 335 3.57 -5.45 19.48
N LYS A 336 3.31 -6.75 19.20
CA LYS A 336 3.38 -7.29 17.84
C LYS A 336 2.23 -6.82 16.95
N ASP A 337 1.14 -6.35 17.52
CA ASP A 337 -0.01 -5.84 16.79
C ASP A 337 0.22 -4.42 16.25
N ALA A 338 1.02 -3.61 16.91
CA ALA A 338 1.31 -2.23 16.56
C ALA A 338 1.99 -2.08 15.17
N PHE A 339 2.93 -2.98 14.82
CA PHE A 339 3.72 -2.91 13.58
C PHE A 339 3.19 -3.82 12.45
N ARG A 340 2.00 -4.41 12.62
CA ARG A 340 1.39 -5.28 11.58
C ARG A 340 1.07 -4.55 10.28
N LEU A 341 0.92 -3.23 10.33
CA LEU A 341 0.67 -2.39 9.17
C LEU A 341 1.90 -2.25 8.27
N LEU A 342 3.12 -2.45 8.81
CA LEU A 342 4.39 -2.38 8.08
C LEU A 342 4.79 -3.75 7.49
N ASP A 343 3.86 -4.42 6.85
CA ASP A 343 4.10 -5.73 6.23
C ASP A 343 4.97 -5.59 4.98
N GLN A 344 6.04 -6.39 4.88
CA GLN A 344 6.97 -6.35 3.73
C GLN A 344 6.31 -6.66 2.38
N ARG A 345 5.16 -7.35 2.37
CA ARG A 345 4.39 -7.64 1.14
C ARG A 345 3.79 -6.40 0.51
N PHE A 346 3.54 -5.37 1.30
CA PHE A 346 3.06 -4.09 0.78
C PHE A 346 4.14 -3.30 0.03
N LEU A 347 5.42 -3.66 0.19
CA LEU A 347 6.50 -3.07 -0.60
C LEU A 347 6.38 -3.34 -2.11
N ASP A 348 5.60 -4.34 -2.50
CA ASP A 348 5.30 -4.62 -3.91
C ASP A 348 4.11 -3.80 -4.44
N THR A 349 3.41 -3.08 -3.56
CA THR A 349 2.38 -2.06 -3.86
C THR A 349 2.76 -0.74 -3.19
N PRO A 350 3.73 0.02 -3.75
CA PRO A 350 4.39 1.12 -3.05
C PRO A 350 3.45 2.23 -2.56
N ALA A 351 2.46 2.61 -3.37
CA ALA A 351 1.49 3.65 -3.00
C ALA A 351 0.66 3.27 -1.76
N PHE A 352 0.31 1.98 -1.61
CA PHE A 352 -0.36 1.49 -0.40
C PHE A 352 0.59 1.47 0.79
N ALA A 353 1.85 1.02 0.60
CA ALA A 353 2.86 1.00 1.66
C ALA A 353 3.11 2.41 2.23
N VAL A 354 3.14 3.45 1.39
CA VAL A 354 3.25 4.87 1.82
C VAL A 354 2.08 5.26 2.72
N GLU A 355 0.83 4.89 2.34
CA GLU A 355 -0.33 5.19 3.18
C GLU A 355 -0.28 4.45 4.53
N GLN A 356 0.21 3.19 4.55
CA GLN A 356 0.40 2.46 5.82
C GLN A 356 1.49 3.10 6.70
N CYS A 357 2.59 3.58 6.11
CA CYS A 357 3.58 4.37 6.84
C CYS A 357 2.93 5.62 7.45
N ARG A 358 2.12 6.35 6.69
CA ARG A 358 1.42 7.54 7.19
C ARG A 358 0.49 7.21 8.36
N GLN A 359 -0.33 6.17 8.26
CA GLN A 359 -1.23 5.74 9.32
C GLN A 359 -0.47 5.29 10.58
N THR A 360 0.64 4.60 10.40
CA THR A 360 1.51 4.16 11.51
C THR A 360 2.19 5.36 12.17
N THR A 361 2.64 6.36 11.40
CA THR A 361 3.21 7.62 11.93
C THR A 361 2.16 8.41 12.71
N ILE A 362 0.88 8.43 12.29
CA ILE A 362 -0.21 9.06 13.05
C ILE A 362 -0.39 8.37 14.42
N GLN A 363 -0.26 7.04 14.49
CA GLN A 363 -0.33 6.34 15.78
C GLN A 363 0.86 6.71 16.67
N MET A 364 2.07 6.78 16.13
CA MET A 364 3.28 7.25 16.81
C MET A 364 3.07 8.66 17.38
N ALA A 365 2.56 9.59 16.59
CA ALA A 365 2.27 10.97 17.00
C ALA A 365 1.31 11.03 18.21
N LYS A 366 0.26 10.21 18.20
CA LYS A 366 -0.70 10.12 19.31
C LYS A 366 -0.06 9.59 20.60
N LEU A 367 0.86 8.63 20.47
CA LEU A 367 1.61 8.09 21.61
C LEU A 367 2.60 9.13 22.16
N ALA A 368 3.32 9.86 21.30
CA ALA A 368 4.20 10.94 21.71
C ALA A 368 3.43 12.05 22.46
N ARG A 369 2.23 12.43 21.97
CA ARG A 369 1.33 13.36 22.66
C ARG A 369 0.90 12.86 24.03
N GLU A 370 0.50 11.58 24.13
CA GLU A 370 0.12 10.97 25.40
C GLU A 370 1.30 10.95 26.38
N CYS A 371 2.50 10.60 25.90
CA CYS A 371 3.74 10.61 26.68
C CYS A 371 4.01 11.98 27.27
N PHE A 372 4.03 13.01 26.44
CA PHE A 372 4.29 14.38 26.84
C PHE A 372 3.24 14.91 27.83
N PHE A 373 1.95 14.72 27.57
CA PHE A 373 0.89 15.19 28.49
C PHE A 373 0.95 14.48 29.85
N THR A 374 1.23 13.17 29.86
CA THR A 374 1.40 12.41 31.10
C THR A 374 2.61 12.92 31.90
N ALA A 375 3.70 13.29 31.21
CA ALA A 375 4.90 13.85 31.83
C ALA A 375 4.65 15.25 32.42
N VAL A 376 3.91 16.12 31.72
CA VAL A 376 3.50 17.43 32.26
C VAL A 376 2.62 17.29 33.49
N ASP A 377 1.72 16.29 33.53
CA ASP A 377 0.89 16.03 34.70
C ASP A 377 1.72 15.64 35.94
N LEU A 378 2.88 14.95 35.76
CA LEU A 378 3.79 14.59 36.85
C LEU A 378 4.42 15.82 37.56
N LEU A 379 4.56 16.94 36.86
CA LEU A 379 5.07 18.19 37.43
C LEU A 379 4.10 18.82 38.46
N HIS A 380 2.81 18.51 38.33
CA HIS A 380 1.77 18.94 39.30
C HIS A 380 1.66 18.00 40.51
N GLY A 381 2.14 16.77 40.42
CA GLY A 381 2.16 15.77 41.48
C GLY A 381 2.70 14.46 40.97
N TYR A 382 3.88 14.08 41.46
CA TYR A 382 4.57 12.89 40.99
C TYR A 382 3.86 11.61 41.43
N ASP A 383 3.62 10.73 40.46
CA ASP A 383 2.97 9.44 40.62
C ASP A 383 3.81 8.34 39.93
N ASP A 384 4.14 7.27 40.65
CA ASP A 384 5.03 6.21 40.18
C ASP A 384 4.40 5.42 39.00
N GLU A 385 3.06 5.25 38.95
CA GLU A 385 2.37 4.56 37.87
C GLU A 385 2.40 5.41 36.56
N LYS A 386 2.15 6.72 36.70
CA LYS A 386 2.27 7.65 35.58
C LYS A 386 3.70 7.75 35.08
N ALA A 387 4.71 7.77 35.94
CA ALA A 387 6.11 7.77 35.58
C ALA A 387 6.49 6.52 34.77
N ALA A 388 6.07 5.34 35.23
CA ALA A 388 6.25 4.09 34.50
C ALA A 388 5.49 4.07 33.15
N ARG A 389 4.32 4.76 33.09
CA ARG A 389 3.58 4.93 31.83
C ARG A 389 4.35 5.78 30.82
N VAL A 390 4.97 6.89 31.25
CA VAL A 390 5.84 7.73 30.39
C VAL A 390 6.97 6.91 29.80
N GLU A 391 7.70 6.13 30.63
CA GLU A 391 8.78 5.26 30.17
C GLU A 391 8.31 4.22 29.14
N THR A 392 7.11 3.64 29.38
CA THR A 392 6.53 2.66 28.46
C THR A 392 6.17 3.30 27.12
N LEU A 393 5.62 4.51 27.13
CA LEU A 393 5.21 5.24 25.93
C LEU A 393 6.42 5.69 25.10
N GLU A 394 7.45 6.24 25.75
CA GLU A 394 8.69 6.64 25.07
C GLU A 394 9.37 5.44 24.40
N ASN A 395 9.61 4.36 25.13
CA ASN A 395 10.18 3.13 24.55
C ASN A 395 9.35 2.57 23.37
N LEU A 396 8.04 2.80 23.37
CA LEU A 396 7.18 2.41 22.27
C LEU A 396 7.35 3.37 21.08
N VAL A 397 7.43 4.68 21.32
CA VAL A 397 7.65 5.71 20.28
C VAL A 397 9.01 5.51 19.61
N ASP A 398 10.09 5.25 20.37
CA ASP A 398 11.41 4.92 19.86
C ASP A 398 11.37 3.70 18.91
N ARG A 399 10.68 2.64 19.32
CA ARG A 399 10.47 1.48 18.43
C ARG A 399 9.67 1.80 17.16
N TYR A 400 8.71 2.73 17.22
CA TYR A 400 8.00 3.19 16.03
C TYR A 400 8.93 3.91 15.06
N GLU A 401 9.85 4.73 15.58
CA GLU A 401 10.86 5.42 14.78
C GLU A 401 11.74 4.42 14.03
N ASP A 402 12.33 3.45 14.74
CA ASP A 402 13.19 2.41 14.18
C ASP A 402 12.49 1.58 13.10
N GLU A 403 11.30 1.06 13.39
CA GLU A 403 10.55 0.18 12.47
C GLU A 403 10.06 0.95 11.24
N LEU A 404 9.53 2.18 11.42
CA LEU A 404 9.11 3.06 10.34
C LEU A 404 10.28 3.48 9.47
N GLY A 405 11.39 3.93 10.09
CA GLY A 405 12.59 4.34 9.39
C GLY A 405 13.16 3.21 8.53
N THR A 406 13.31 2.02 9.12
CA THR A 406 13.77 0.82 8.40
C THR A 406 12.83 0.43 7.25
N TYR A 407 11.52 0.50 7.45
CA TYR A 407 10.53 0.17 6.42
C TYR A 407 10.54 1.20 5.28
N MET A 408 10.55 2.50 5.59
CA MET A 408 10.57 3.58 4.61
C MET A 408 11.86 3.62 3.78
N VAL A 409 13.01 3.25 4.36
CA VAL A 409 14.27 3.09 3.61
C VAL A 409 14.14 1.98 2.56
N LYS A 410 13.54 0.83 2.91
CA LYS A 410 13.28 -0.26 1.96
C LYS A 410 12.28 0.17 0.88
N LEU A 411 11.28 0.95 1.27
CA LEU A 411 10.26 1.48 0.36
C LEU A 411 10.86 2.48 -0.63
N GLY A 412 11.81 3.32 -0.20
CA GLY A 412 12.56 4.25 -1.06
C GLY A 412 13.36 3.56 -2.18
N GLY A 413 13.74 2.28 -2.00
CA GLY A 413 14.35 1.45 -3.04
C GLY A 413 13.37 0.93 -4.10
N LYS A 414 12.06 1.18 -3.97
CA LYS A 414 11.02 0.77 -4.91
C LYS A 414 10.70 1.91 -5.89
N ASN A 415 9.98 1.59 -6.98
CA ASN A 415 9.57 2.58 -7.99
C ASN A 415 8.39 3.45 -7.48
N LEU A 416 8.68 4.38 -6.59
CA LEU A 416 7.70 5.35 -6.08
C LEU A 416 7.29 6.35 -7.17
N SER A 417 6.06 6.86 -7.07
CA SER A 417 5.71 8.12 -7.77
C SER A 417 6.46 9.29 -7.14
N LYS A 418 6.57 10.41 -7.85
CA LYS A 418 7.20 11.61 -7.28
C LYS A 418 6.49 12.09 -6.01
N SER A 419 5.15 12.04 -6.00
CA SER A 419 4.34 12.38 -4.84
C SER A 419 4.59 11.43 -3.66
N ASP A 420 4.64 10.10 -3.91
CA ASP A 420 4.89 9.11 -2.86
C ASP A 420 6.31 9.24 -2.28
N SER A 421 7.31 9.47 -3.15
CA SER A 421 8.69 9.72 -2.71
C SER A 421 8.79 10.96 -1.82
N HIS A 422 8.07 12.02 -2.19
CA HIS A 422 7.98 13.24 -1.38
C HIS A 422 7.34 12.96 -0.02
N THR A 423 6.19 12.25 -0.01
CA THR A 423 5.52 11.86 1.24
C THR A 423 6.43 11.03 2.14
N VAL A 424 7.15 10.03 1.60
CA VAL A 424 8.10 9.21 2.38
C VAL A 424 9.20 10.08 2.99
N SER A 425 9.73 11.04 2.23
CA SER A 425 10.77 11.96 2.72
C SER A 425 10.27 12.80 3.90
N LEU A 426 9.06 13.34 3.80
CA LEU A 426 8.44 14.13 4.87
C LEU A 426 8.14 13.28 6.12
N LEU A 427 7.60 12.06 5.92
CA LEU A 427 7.36 11.14 7.04
C LEU A 427 8.66 10.79 7.78
N LEU A 428 9.78 10.61 7.06
CA LEU A 428 11.10 10.36 7.66
C LEU A 428 11.57 11.52 8.55
N HIS A 429 11.23 12.76 8.21
CA HIS A 429 11.51 13.91 9.07
C HIS A 429 10.56 13.93 10.28
N CYS A 430 9.26 13.73 10.07
CA CYS A 430 8.27 13.81 11.15
C CYS A 430 8.46 12.72 12.23
N ILE A 431 8.90 11.49 11.87
CA ILE A 431 9.13 10.45 12.88
C ILE A 431 10.20 10.87 13.89
N GLY A 432 11.28 11.53 13.44
CA GLY A 432 12.29 12.07 14.34
C GLY A 432 11.77 13.18 15.25
N ASP A 433 10.89 14.07 14.73
CA ASP A 433 10.27 15.11 15.57
C ASP A 433 9.32 14.51 16.63
N PHE A 434 8.55 13.46 16.29
CA PHE A 434 7.69 12.77 17.26
C PHE A 434 8.49 12.01 18.33
N GLU A 435 9.61 11.40 17.97
CA GLU A 435 10.53 10.77 18.91
C GLU A 435 11.08 11.82 19.89
N ARG A 436 11.58 12.96 19.38
CA ARG A 436 12.08 14.06 20.22
C ARG A 436 11.03 14.62 21.19
N ILE A 437 9.76 14.72 20.77
CA ILE A 437 8.68 15.13 21.67
C ILE A 437 8.52 14.16 22.84
N SER A 438 8.63 12.84 22.61
CA SER A 438 8.58 11.85 23.68
C SER A 438 9.81 11.87 24.59
N ASP A 439 11.02 12.10 24.04
CA ASP A 439 12.26 12.30 24.79
C ASP A 439 12.16 13.50 25.74
N HIS A 440 11.61 14.62 25.26
CA HIS A 440 11.35 15.77 26.11
C HIS A 440 10.31 15.47 27.21
N GLY A 441 9.36 14.57 26.95
CA GLY A 441 8.47 14.02 27.96
C GLY A 441 9.24 13.25 29.06
N MET A 442 10.21 12.40 28.68
CA MET A 442 11.09 11.71 29.63
C MET A 442 11.87 12.71 30.49
N ASN A 443 12.47 13.74 29.89
CA ASN A 443 13.20 14.77 30.63
C ASN A 443 12.29 15.51 31.63
N LEU A 444 11.04 15.80 31.29
CA LEU A 444 10.06 16.39 32.21
C LEU A 444 9.70 15.45 33.36
N LYS A 445 9.55 14.14 33.10
CA LYS A 445 9.36 13.11 34.14
C LYS A 445 10.54 13.10 35.11
N ASP A 446 11.78 13.19 34.62
CA ASP A 446 12.99 13.22 35.46
C ASP A 446 13.04 14.51 36.30
N SER A 447 12.68 15.65 35.72
CA SER A 447 12.53 16.92 36.47
C SER A 447 11.46 16.80 37.58
N ALA A 448 10.31 16.15 37.30
CA ALA A 448 9.26 15.92 38.29
C ALA A 448 9.73 14.99 39.41
N LYS A 449 10.53 13.97 39.07
CA LYS A 449 11.14 13.07 40.07
C LYS A 449 12.12 13.81 40.96
N GLU A 450 12.97 14.66 40.39
CA GLU A 450 13.89 15.49 41.15
C GLU A 450 13.16 16.45 42.10
N MET A 451 12.05 17.05 41.65
CA MET A 451 11.20 17.90 42.50
C MET A 451 10.62 17.13 43.68
N LYS A 452 10.15 15.88 43.47
CA LYS A 452 9.66 15.00 44.53
C LYS A 452 10.76 14.65 45.55
N GLU A 453 11.92 14.19 45.06
CA GLU A 453 13.02 13.72 45.91
C GLU A 453 13.62 14.85 46.78
N LYS A 454 13.65 16.07 46.26
CA LYS A 454 14.16 17.25 46.96
C LYS A 454 13.06 18.09 47.65
N GLU A 455 11.83 17.60 47.69
CA GLU A 455 10.65 18.31 48.26
C GLU A 455 10.53 19.76 47.75
N MET A 456 10.85 19.99 46.47
CA MET A 456 10.82 21.32 45.87
C MET A 456 9.40 21.76 45.50
N GLN A 457 9.06 23.01 45.82
CA GLN A 457 7.84 23.67 45.38
C GLN A 457 8.15 25.03 44.80
N PHE A 458 7.54 25.34 43.66
CA PHE A 458 7.62 26.67 43.09
C PHE A 458 6.73 27.67 43.85
N SER A 459 7.07 28.94 43.75
CA SER A 459 6.17 29.98 44.32
C SER A 459 4.86 30.03 43.52
N SER A 460 3.77 30.45 44.14
CA SER A 460 2.45 30.55 43.48
C SER A 460 2.45 31.44 42.20
N LYS A 461 3.37 32.39 42.11
CA LYS A 461 3.57 33.15 40.83
C LYS A 461 4.26 32.32 39.76
N ALA A 462 5.30 31.57 40.12
CA ALA A 462 5.98 30.68 39.16
C ALA A 462 5.07 29.53 38.69
N GLU A 463 4.24 28.97 39.58
CA GLU A 463 3.25 27.94 39.21
C GLU A 463 2.22 28.49 38.19
N LYS A 464 1.75 29.72 38.36
CA LYS A 464 0.84 30.36 37.40
C LYS A 464 1.51 30.61 36.03
N GLU A 465 2.77 31.11 36.07
CA GLU A 465 3.55 31.32 34.85
C GLU A 465 3.77 29.99 34.10
N LEU A 466 4.18 28.92 34.81
CA LEU A 466 4.35 27.58 34.24
C LEU A 466 3.03 27.01 33.75
N GLY A 467 1.92 27.21 34.46
CA GLY A 467 0.59 26.75 34.02
C GLY A 467 0.20 27.33 32.66
N ILE A 468 0.40 28.65 32.45
CA ILE A 468 0.15 29.31 31.17
C ILE A 468 1.09 28.76 30.08
N PHE A 469 2.36 28.52 30.42
CA PHE A 469 3.32 27.93 29.48
C PHE A 469 2.92 26.51 29.08
N PHE A 470 2.53 25.66 30.04
CA PHE A 470 2.02 24.31 29.74
C PHE A 470 0.78 24.33 28.84
N ASP A 471 -0.16 25.24 29.09
CA ASP A 471 -1.38 25.35 28.29
C ASP A 471 -1.06 25.76 26.84
N ALA A 472 -0.11 26.68 26.63
CA ALA A 472 0.33 27.08 25.31
C ALA A 472 1.02 25.92 24.56
N VAL A 473 1.91 25.16 25.25
CA VAL A 473 2.60 24.01 24.64
C VAL A 473 1.63 22.84 24.39
N LYS A 474 0.65 22.62 25.26
CA LYS A 474 -0.42 21.63 25.01
C LYS A 474 -1.24 22.00 23.78
N GLU A 475 -1.54 23.30 23.58
CA GLU A 475 -2.29 23.75 22.40
C GLU A 475 -1.50 23.56 21.12
N ILE A 476 -0.22 23.98 21.08
CA ILE A 476 0.61 23.84 19.88
C ILE A 476 0.81 22.37 19.48
N LEU A 477 1.01 21.47 20.48
CA LEU A 477 1.17 20.04 20.24
C LEU A 477 -0.12 19.43 19.69
N ASN A 478 -1.29 19.78 20.21
CA ASN A 478 -2.56 19.34 19.65
C ASN A 478 -2.74 19.86 18.23
N LEU A 479 -2.51 21.14 18.01
CA LEU A 479 -2.68 21.78 16.72
C LEU A 479 -1.80 21.15 15.64
N SER A 480 -0.53 20.90 15.96
CA SER A 480 0.43 20.30 15.01
C SER A 480 0.08 18.84 14.69
N ILE A 481 -0.29 18.02 15.68
CA ILE A 481 -0.66 16.62 15.47
C ILE A 481 -2.01 16.49 14.74
N ASP A 482 -2.99 17.32 15.08
CA ASP A 482 -4.30 17.32 14.42
C ASP A 482 -4.17 17.77 12.96
N ALA A 483 -3.34 18.79 12.68
CA ALA A 483 -2.99 19.23 11.32
C ALA A 483 -2.30 18.11 10.53
N PHE A 484 -1.36 17.36 11.15
CA PHE A 484 -0.70 16.22 10.53
C PHE A 484 -1.67 15.07 10.25
N GLU A 485 -2.55 14.71 11.19
CA GLU A 485 -3.54 13.64 11.03
C GLU A 485 -4.52 13.94 9.90
N THR A 486 -5.03 15.17 9.84
CA THR A 486 -6.05 15.59 8.87
C THR A 486 -5.47 16.12 7.55
N ASN A 487 -4.15 16.33 7.51
CA ASN A 487 -3.44 17.02 6.42
C ASN A 487 -4.03 18.42 6.14
N ASN A 488 -4.31 19.16 7.22
CA ASN A 488 -4.95 20.48 7.16
C ASN A 488 -3.90 21.59 7.22
N THR A 489 -3.64 22.21 6.08
CA THR A 489 -2.66 23.30 5.94
C THR A 489 -3.07 24.58 6.65
N ASP A 490 -4.39 24.84 6.81
CA ASP A 490 -4.88 26.03 7.53
C ASP A 490 -4.63 25.89 9.04
N GLU A 491 -4.76 24.67 9.60
CA GLU A 491 -4.39 24.42 11.00
C GLU A 491 -2.87 24.48 11.18
N ALA A 492 -2.10 23.89 10.26
CA ALA A 492 -0.64 23.93 10.29
C ALA A 492 -0.10 25.37 10.26
N ALA A 493 -0.72 26.27 9.48
CA ALA A 493 -0.33 27.68 9.41
C ALA A 493 -0.52 28.46 10.73
N ARG A 494 -1.28 27.92 11.69
CA ARG A 494 -1.49 28.54 13.01
C ARG A 494 -0.42 28.14 14.03
N VAL A 495 0.40 27.16 13.73
CA VAL A 495 1.42 26.63 14.65
C VAL A 495 2.55 27.65 14.85
N GLU A 496 3.10 28.19 13.79
CA GLU A 496 4.22 29.14 13.85
C GLU A 496 3.90 30.43 14.62
N PRO A 497 2.71 31.07 14.46
CA PRO A 497 2.33 32.20 15.30
C PRO A 497 2.27 31.87 16.80
N LEU A 498 1.89 30.64 17.16
CA LEU A 498 1.85 30.21 18.55
C LEU A 498 3.25 29.88 19.09
N GLU A 499 4.13 29.32 18.26
CA GLU A 499 5.53 29.06 18.59
C GLU A 499 6.25 30.37 18.97
N GLU A 500 6.10 31.45 18.20
CA GLU A 500 6.69 32.76 18.51
C GLU A 500 6.23 33.29 19.87
N VAL A 501 4.96 33.07 20.23
CA VAL A 501 4.43 33.44 21.55
C VAL A 501 5.00 32.56 22.66
N ILE A 502 5.22 31.30 22.42
CA ILE A 502 5.84 30.35 23.36
C ILE A 502 7.28 30.76 23.66
N ASP A 503 8.04 31.20 22.67
CA ASP A 503 9.39 31.73 22.83
C ASP A 503 9.42 33.01 23.69
N ASP A 504 8.47 33.91 23.47
CA ASP A 504 8.29 35.09 24.30
C ASP A 504 7.98 34.71 25.77
N ILE A 505 7.07 33.72 25.99
CA ILE A 505 6.74 33.20 27.31
C ILE A 505 7.98 32.65 28.00
N ASN A 506 8.75 31.78 27.31
CA ASN A 506 9.99 31.18 27.82
C ASN A 506 10.97 32.27 28.31
N THR A 507 11.18 33.29 27.48
CA THR A 507 12.07 34.41 27.82
C THR A 507 11.60 35.18 29.07
N VAL A 508 10.30 35.44 29.17
CA VAL A 508 9.72 36.17 30.32
C VAL A 508 9.76 35.35 31.60
N VAL A 509 9.43 34.03 31.53
CA VAL A 509 9.47 33.12 32.68
C VAL A 509 10.87 33.03 33.26
N LYS A 510 11.91 32.87 32.40
CA LYS A 510 13.31 32.88 32.81
C LYS A 510 13.74 34.22 33.46
N ALA A 511 13.35 35.35 32.88
CA ALA A 511 13.64 36.67 33.43
C ALA A 511 12.96 36.91 34.78
N ASN A 512 11.71 36.49 34.93
CA ASN A 512 10.97 36.58 36.18
C ASN A 512 11.60 35.69 37.27
N HIS A 513 12.11 34.51 36.93
CA HIS A 513 12.82 33.64 37.87
C HIS A 513 14.10 34.33 38.37
N ILE A 514 14.92 34.90 37.50
CA ILE A 514 16.12 35.66 37.88
C ILE A 514 15.78 36.79 38.85
N ARG A 515 14.69 37.53 38.60
CA ARG A 515 14.22 38.60 39.51
C ARG A 515 13.78 38.04 40.88
N ARG A 516 13.17 36.85 40.92
CA ARG A 516 12.81 36.17 42.20
C ARG A 516 14.06 35.71 42.95
N LEU A 517 15.06 35.16 42.25
CA LEU A 517 16.34 34.78 42.83
C LEU A 517 17.09 35.98 43.46
N GLN A 518 17.18 37.10 42.74
CA GLN A 518 17.77 38.34 43.24
C GLN A 518 17.08 38.87 44.51
N LYS A 519 15.77 38.60 44.65
CA LYS A 519 14.98 38.98 45.83
C LYS A 519 14.98 37.92 46.95
N GLY A 520 15.76 36.86 46.81
CA GLY A 520 15.83 35.78 47.79
C GLY A 520 14.52 34.97 47.94
N LYS A 521 13.65 34.96 46.91
CA LYS A 521 12.35 34.30 46.91
C LYS A 521 12.34 32.90 46.30
N CYS A 522 13.47 32.44 45.81
CA CYS A 522 13.70 31.08 45.29
C CYS A 522 15.16 30.71 45.45
N THR A 523 15.47 29.42 45.31
CA THR A 523 16.82 28.87 45.40
C THR A 523 17.45 28.73 44.01
N ILE A 524 18.78 28.58 43.95
CA ILE A 524 19.53 28.30 42.71
C ILE A 524 19.09 26.94 42.16
N GLU A 525 18.87 25.94 43.02
CA GLU A 525 18.41 24.60 42.62
C GLU A 525 17.05 24.64 41.93
N GLN A 526 16.08 25.41 42.46
CA GLN A 526 14.80 25.66 41.77
C GLN A 526 14.99 26.32 40.42
N GLY A 527 16.06 27.13 40.26
CA GLY A 527 16.42 27.74 38.98
C GLY A 527 16.88 26.75 37.91
N PHE A 528 17.65 25.75 38.30
CA PHE A 528 18.07 24.68 37.39
C PHE A 528 16.88 23.87 36.90
N VAL A 529 16.04 23.37 37.83
CA VAL A 529 14.83 22.60 37.46
C VAL A 529 13.88 23.41 36.60
N LEU A 530 13.65 24.71 36.90
CA LEU A 530 12.82 25.59 36.07
C LEU A 530 13.42 25.77 34.66
N SER A 531 14.75 25.93 34.57
CA SER A 531 15.44 26.06 33.29
C SER A 531 15.30 24.79 32.44
N ASP A 532 15.44 23.62 33.05
CA ASP A 532 15.29 22.34 32.36
C ASP A 532 13.84 22.15 31.88
N ILE A 533 12.84 22.43 32.73
CA ILE A 533 11.42 22.40 32.33
C ILE A 533 11.17 23.37 31.16
N SER A 534 11.63 24.63 31.29
CA SER A 534 11.40 25.66 30.27
C SER A 534 12.07 25.31 28.94
N MET A 535 13.27 24.71 28.95
CA MET A 535 13.99 24.28 27.76
C MET A 535 13.25 23.13 27.06
N ASN A 536 12.78 22.13 27.82
CA ASN A 536 12.05 21.01 27.23
C ASN A 536 10.71 21.45 26.63
N LEU A 537 10.02 22.42 27.22
CA LEU A 537 8.78 22.99 26.69
C LEU A 537 9.01 23.73 25.37
N GLU A 538 10.06 24.57 25.31
CA GLU A 538 10.42 25.32 24.11
C GLU A 538 10.84 24.36 22.97
N ARG A 539 11.65 23.33 23.27
CA ARG A 539 12.04 22.34 22.26
C ARG A 539 10.86 21.57 21.67
N VAL A 540 9.84 21.26 22.49
CA VAL A 540 8.61 20.64 21.98
C VAL A 540 7.88 21.58 21.02
N SER A 541 7.84 22.89 21.27
CA SER A 541 7.24 23.84 20.33
C SER A 541 8.02 23.92 19.01
N ASP A 542 9.37 23.89 19.05
CA ASP A 542 10.22 23.82 17.85
C ASP A 542 9.87 22.60 16.99
N HIS A 543 9.76 21.40 17.61
CA HIS A 543 9.38 20.17 16.90
C HIS A 543 7.95 20.26 16.32
N CYS A 544 7.02 20.91 17.01
CA CYS A 544 5.66 21.16 16.50
C CYS A 544 5.70 22.04 15.25
N SER A 545 6.54 23.10 15.23
CA SER A 545 6.76 23.94 14.06
C SER A 545 7.31 23.14 12.88
N ASN A 546 8.33 22.29 13.08
CA ASN A 546 8.87 21.40 12.03
C ASN A 546 7.81 20.50 11.42
N ILE A 547 6.96 19.89 12.25
CA ILE A 547 5.85 19.03 11.79
C ILE A 547 4.86 19.85 10.97
N ALA A 548 4.49 21.04 11.42
CA ALA A 548 3.54 21.90 10.72
C ALA A 548 4.07 22.36 9.36
N VAL A 549 5.35 22.74 9.28
CA VAL A 549 6.00 23.06 8.01
C VAL A 549 5.99 21.87 7.06
N SER A 550 6.26 20.65 7.57
CA SER A 550 6.19 19.43 6.77
C SER A 550 4.80 19.21 6.19
N VAL A 551 3.72 19.49 6.95
CA VAL A 551 2.33 19.39 6.45
C VAL A 551 2.05 20.40 5.34
N ILE A 552 2.54 21.65 5.48
CA ILE A 552 2.34 22.69 4.47
C ILE A 552 3.10 22.37 3.18
N GLU A 553 4.29 21.78 3.28
CA GLU A 553 5.13 21.42 2.13
C GLU A 553 4.59 20.22 1.33
N ILE A 554 3.85 19.31 1.95
CA ILE A 554 3.18 18.20 1.22
C ILE A 554 2.32 18.72 0.08
N ASP A 555 1.74 19.91 0.22
CA ASP A 555 0.83 20.50 -0.77
C ASP A 555 1.56 21.37 -1.83
N ARG A 556 2.84 21.67 -1.62
CA ARG A 556 3.66 22.52 -2.50
C ARG A 556 4.79 21.71 -3.16
N ASP A 557 4.95 21.82 -4.47
CA ASP A 557 5.96 21.11 -5.28
C ASP A 557 7.43 21.57 -5.03
N GLY A 558 7.79 22.11 -3.86
CA GLY A 558 9.10 22.69 -3.58
C GLY A 558 9.68 22.33 -2.21
N PHE A 559 10.92 21.84 -2.18
CA PHE A 559 11.71 21.57 -0.98
C PHE A 559 12.49 22.83 -0.56
N ASP A 560 11.88 23.73 0.22
CA ASP A 560 12.62 24.80 0.89
C ASP A 560 11.95 25.21 2.21
N THR A 561 12.13 24.36 3.23
CA THR A 561 11.60 24.51 4.59
C THR A 561 11.99 25.84 5.22
N HIS A 562 13.24 26.23 5.06
CA HIS A 562 13.73 27.50 5.60
C HIS A 562 13.23 28.72 4.81
N GLY A 563 13.02 28.57 3.50
CA GLY A 563 12.49 29.64 2.66
C GLY A 563 11.04 30.01 2.97
N TYR A 564 10.21 29.06 3.39
CA TYR A 564 8.82 29.34 3.79
C TYR A 564 8.76 30.16 5.09
N LEU A 565 9.46 29.73 6.14
CA LEU A 565 9.51 30.41 7.43
C LEU A 565 10.17 31.80 7.32
N ASP A 566 11.27 31.90 6.57
CA ASP A 566 11.94 33.19 6.30
C ASP A 566 11.03 34.17 5.56
N ASN A 567 10.25 33.73 4.61
CA ASN A 567 9.30 34.57 3.89
C ASN A 567 8.12 35.02 4.79
N LEU A 568 7.58 34.13 5.61
CA LEU A 568 6.51 34.46 6.57
C LEU A 568 6.95 35.52 7.60
N LYS A 569 8.17 35.35 8.14
CA LYS A 569 8.72 36.29 9.15
C LYS A 569 9.23 37.61 8.55
N ARG A 570 9.76 37.60 7.30
CA ARG A 570 10.33 38.80 6.66
C ARG A 570 9.32 39.67 5.95
N ASP A 571 8.27 39.13 5.34
CA ASP A 571 7.33 39.89 4.50
C ASP A 571 6.20 40.55 5.29
N GLY A 572 6.15 40.40 6.62
CA GLY A 572 5.20 41.09 7.49
C GLY A 572 3.74 40.76 7.13
N ASP A 573 3.40 39.48 6.92
CA ASP A 573 2.02 39.09 6.61
C ASP A 573 1.07 39.59 7.69
N PRO A 574 0.11 40.47 7.36
CA PRO A 574 -0.83 41.06 8.34
C PRO A 574 -1.65 39.97 9.06
N HIS A 575 -1.90 38.82 8.40
CA HIS A 575 -2.64 37.72 8.99
C HIS A 575 -1.81 36.99 10.05
N PHE A 576 -0.53 36.77 9.77
CA PHE A 576 0.42 36.19 10.73
C PHE A 576 0.54 37.07 11.98
N ALA A 577 0.80 38.37 11.78
CA ALA A 577 0.91 39.32 12.88
C ALA A 577 -0.37 39.40 13.74
N ALA A 578 -1.54 39.36 13.13
CA ALA A 578 -2.82 39.35 13.85
C ALA A 578 -3.00 38.05 14.69
N MET A 579 -2.55 36.88 14.19
CA MET A 579 -2.60 35.63 14.94
C MET A 579 -1.61 35.66 16.12
N VAL A 580 -0.40 36.15 15.94
CA VAL A 580 0.58 36.34 17.03
C VAL A 580 -0.01 37.19 18.14
N GLU A 581 -0.64 38.34 17.80
CA GLU A 581 -1.26 39.21 18.80
C GLU A 581 -2.43 38.51 19.52
N GLN A 582 -3.25 37.77 18.80
CA GLN A 582 -4.34 36.96 19.40
C GLN A 582 -3.81 35.93 20.40
N TYR A 583 -2.74 35.21 20.07
CA TYR A 583 -2.13 34.27 21.00
C TYR A 583 -1.42 34.95 22.16
N ARG A 584 -0.78 36.12 21.94
CA ARG A 584 -0.15 36.92 22.99
C ARG A 584 -1.18 37.40 24.03
N ASP A 585 -2.36 37.84 23.57
CA ASP A 585 -3.47 38.21 24.45
C ASP A 585 -4.00 36.99 25.24
N LYS A 586 -4.11 35.86 24.58
CA LYS A 586 -4.62 34.60 25.19
C LYS A 586 -3.69 34.07 26.30
N TYR A 587 -2.39 34.15 26.10
CA TYR A 587 -1.37 33.58 27.00
C TYR A 587 -0.59 34.67 27.77
N MET A 588 -1.23 35.78 28.07
CA MET A 588 -0.64 36.87 28.82
C MET A 588 -0.22 36.42 30.21
N LEU A 589 1.07 36.59 30.54
CA LEU A 589 1.60 36.25 31.85
C LEU A 589 1.15 37.28 32.91
N PRO A 590 0.84 36.85 34.17
CA PRO A 590 0.45 37.75 35.23
C PRO A 590 1.62 38.70 35.60
N VAL A 591 1.37 39.97 35.68
CA VAL A 591 2.33 41.04 36.02
C VAL A 591 2.86 40.93 37.48
#